data_fb8bc13cc600fe82476941185e3c997c
#
_entry.id   fb8bc13cc600fe82476941185e3c997c
#
_cell.length_a   1.000
_cell.length_b   1.000
_cell.length_c   1.000
_cell.angle_alpha   90.00
_cell.angle_beta   90.00
_cell.angle_gamma   90.00
#
_symmetry.space_group_name_H-M   'P 1'
#
loop_
_entity.id
_entity.type
_entity.pdbx_description
1 polymer ?
#
loop_
_entity_poly.entity_id
_entity_poly.type
_entity_poly.pdbx_seq_one_letter_code
_entity_poly.pdbx_strand_id
1 'polypeptide(L)' 'MKIALIAHDGKKADMVAFVMKRLDFFNREDVDLVATGTTGQMIQNAGVGKVERVSSGPMG' A
#
# COMPACT_ATOMS: atom_id res chain seq x y z
N MET A 1 -11.75 -6.69 5.46
CA MET A 1 -11.92 -5.68 4.38
C MET A 1 -10.64 -5.61 3.57
N LYS A 2 -10.75 -5.73 2.26
CA LYS A 2 -9.59 -5.68 1.39
C LYS A 2 -9.58 -4.36 0.62
N ILE A 3 -8.47 -3.66 0.65
CA ILE A 3 -8.32 -2.36 0.02
C ILE A 3 -7.15 -2.42 -0.96
N ALA A 4 -7.40 -2.00 -2.20
CA ALA A 4 -6.36 -1.93 -3.21
C ALA A 4 -5.82 -0.51 -3.29
N LEU A 5 -4.51 -0.37 -3.19
CA LEU A 5 -3.84 0.93 -3.27
C LEU A 5 -2.99 0.96 -4.54
N ILE A 6 -3.38 1.81 -5.45
CA ILE A 6 -2.68 1.96 -6.74
C ILE A 6 -2.36 3.43 -6.92
N ALA A 7 -1.10 3.73 -7.20
CA ALA A 7 -0.66 5.11 -7.38
C ALA A 7 0.29 5.23 -8.56
N HIS A 8 0.14 6.31 -9.32
CA HIS A 8 1.10 6.67 -10.35
C HIS A 8 2.39 7.17 -9.70
N ASP A 9 3.48 7.12 -10.45
CA ASP A 9 4.79 7.49 -9.90
C ASP A 9 4.78 8.85 -9.23
N GLY A 10 4.10 9.83 -9.82
CA GLY A 10 4.06 11.17 -9.26
C GLY A 10 3.19 11.32 -8.02
N LYS A 11 2.47 10.26 -7.62
CA LYS A 11 1.56 10.30 -6.48
C LYS A 11 1.95 9.33 -5.38
N LYS A 12 3.04 8.61 -5.54
CA LYS A 12 3.41 7.61 -4.54
C LYS A 12 3.74 8.23 -3.19
N ALA A 13 4.41 9.38 -3.20
CA ALA A 13 4.74 10.05 -1.94
C ALA A 13 3.48 10.50 -1.21
N ASP A 14 2.49 11.02 -1.94
CA ASP A 14 1.23 11.42 -1.34
C ASP A 14 0.49 10.23 -0.75
N MET A 15 0.52 9.10 -1.44
CA MET A 15 -0.13 7.89 -0.94
C MET A 15 0.54 7.40 0.34
N VAL A 16 1.87 7.40 0.38
CA VAL A 16 2.59 6.97 1.57
C VAL A 16 2.26 7.89 2.75
N ALA A 17 2.22 9.19 2.51
CA ALA A 17 1.86 10.13 3.56
C ALA A 17 0.45 9.86 4.10
N PHE A 18 -0.49 9.57 3.22
CA PHE A 18 -1.85 9.24 3.62
C PHE A 18 -1.86 7.96 4.48
N VAL A 19 -1.15 6.94 4.05
CA VAL A 19 -1.08 5.68 4.80
C VAL A 19 -0.46 5.92 6.17
N MET A 20 0.59 6.71 6.25
CA MET A 20 1.24 6.98 7.52
C MET A 20 0.32 7.69 8.50
N LYS A 21 -0.55 8.56 8.00
CA LYS A 21 -1.51 9.25 8.85
C LYS A 21 -2.57 8.31 9.42
N ARG A 22 -2.75 7.16 8.79
CA ARG A 22 -3.79 6.21 9.18
C ARG A 22 -3.24 4.82 9.42
N LEU A 23 -2.04 4.74 9.97
CA LEU A 23 -1.42 3.44 10.25
C LEU A 23 -2.28 2.57 11.15
N ASP A 24 -2.93 3.17 12.15
CA ASP A 24 -3.80 2.41 13.04
C ASP A 24 -4.91 1.70 12.26
N PHE A 25 -5.50 2.39 11.30
CA PHE A 25 -6.54 1.80 10.48
C PHE A 25 -5.98 0.70 9.58
N PHE A 26 -4.87 0.97 8.92
CA PHE A 26 -4.32 0.02 7.95
C PHE A 26 -3.69 -1.19 8.60
N ASN A 27 -3.37 -1.13 9.88
CA ASN A 27 -2.81 -2.27 10.61
C ASN A 27 -3.87 -3.07 11.36
N ARG A 28 -5.15 -2.75 11.21
CA ARG A 28 -6.21 -3.52 11.84
C ARG A 28 -6.26 -4.93 11.27
N GLU A 29 -6.67 -5.88 12.10
CA GLU A 29 -6.75 -7.28 11.70
C GLU A 29 -7.77 -7.51 10.59
N ASP A 30 -8.82 -6.71 10.55
CA ASP A 30 -9.88 -6.85 9.56
C ASP A 30 -9.62 -6.07 8.28
N VAL A 31 -8.45 -5.44 8.16
CA VAL A 31 -8.08 -4.68 6.98
C VAL A 31 -6.89 -5.34 6.29
N ASP A 32 -7.07 -5.69 5.03
CA ASP A 32 -6.00 -6.24 4.19
C ASP A 32 -5.70 -5.26 3.06
N LEU A 33 -4.42 -5.00 2.84
CA LEU A 33 -4.00 -4.11 1.78
C LEU A 33 -3.42 -4.91 0.62
N VAL A 34 -3.75 -4.48 -0.58
CA VAL A 34 -3.18 -5.03 -1.82
C VAL A 34 -2.62 -3.86 -2.60
N ALA A 35 -1.38 -3.97 -3.05
CA ALA A 35 -0.75 -2.91 -3.82
C ALA A 35 0.19 -3.51 -4.86
N THR A 36 0.46 -2.74 -5.92
CA THR A 36 1.43 -3.18 -6.91
C THR A 36 2.83 -3.14 -6.31
N GLY A 37 3.76 -3.89 -6.91
CA GLY A 37 5.06 -4.18 -6.32
C GLY A 37 5.77 -3.01 -5.65
N THR A 38 6.06 -1.95 -6.41
CA THR A 38 6.80 -0.81 -5.86
C THR A 38 5.98 -0.07 -4.80
N THR A 39 4.70 0.15 -5.07
CA THR A 39 3.81 0.81 -4.13
C THR A 39 3.70 -0.01 -2.85
N GLY A 40 3.56 -1.33 -2.98
CA GLY A 40 3.48 -2.20 -1.81
C GLY A 40 4.74 -2.13 -0.97
N GLN A 41 5.90 -2.08 -1.61
CA GLN A 41 7.16 -1.96 -0.88
C GLN A 41 7.21 -0.65 -0.08
N MET A 42 6.78 0.44 -0.70
CA MET A 42 6.78 1.75 -0.02
C MET A 42 5.83 1.74 1.18
N ILE A 43 4.68 1.10 1.04
CA ILE A 43 3.71 1.01 2.12
C ILE A 43 4.26 0.18 3.28
N GLN A 44 4.92 -0.93 2.97
CA GLN A 44 5.56 -1.74 4.00
C GLN A 44 6.64 -0.94 4.74
N ASN A 45 7.43 -0.17 4.00
CA ASN A 45 8.45 0.66 4.60
C ASN A 45 7.86 1.75 5.49
N ALA A 46 6.63 2.15 5.21
CA ALA A 46 5.96 3.17 6.01
C ALA A 46 5.43 2.62 7.34
N GLY A 47 5.38 1.31 7.50
CA GLY A 47 4.98 0.71 8.77
C GLY A 47 3.79 -0.24 8.70
N VAL A 48 3.25 -0.50 7.51
CA VAL A 48 2.13 -1.44 7.37
C VAL A 48 2.68 -2.84 7.17
N GLY A 49 2.36 -3.75 8.09
CA GLY A 49 2.89 -5.11 8.03
C GLY A 49 2.11 -6.07 7.15
N LYS A 50 0.88 -5.75 6.79
CA LYS A 50 0.01 -6.66 6.05
C LYS A 50 -0.29 -6.10 4.67
N VAL A 51 0.68 -6.07 3.79
CA VAL A 51 0.48 -5.63 2.41
C VAL A 51 0.77 -6.78 1.48
N GLU A 52 -0.21 -7.14 0.66
CA GLU A 52 -0.01 -8.11 -0.39
C GLU A 52 0.46 -7.38 -1.64
N ARG A 53 1.63 -7.73 -2.13
CA ARG A 53 2.17 -7.11 -3.33
C ARG A 53 1.82 -7.96 -4.53
N VAL A 54 1.23 -7.34 -5.53
CA VAL A 54 0.82 -8.03 -6.76
C VAL A 54 1.48 -7.36 -7.95
N SER A 55 1.64 -8.13 -9.02
CA SER A 55 2.16 -7.58 -10.26
C SER A 55 1.10 -6.72 -10.94
N SER A 56 1.52 -5.61 -11.53
CA SER A 56 0.60 -4.73 -12.25
C SER A 56 0.61 -5.05 -13.75
N GLY A 57 0.62 -6.33 -14.08
CA GLY A 57 0.65 -6.80 -15.46
C GLY A 57 2.08 -7.11 -15.88
N PRO A 58 2.32 -7.23 -17.20
CA PRO A 58 3.64 -7.66 -17.68
C PRO A 58 4.78 -6.73 -17.26
N MET A 59 4.47 -5.50 -17.00
CA MET A 59 5.47 -4.52 -16.62
C MET A 59 5.59 -4.38 -15.12
N GLY A 60 4.68 -4.96 -14.41
CA GLY A 60 4.68 -4.86 -12.96
C GLY A 60 5.60 -5.85 -12.29
#